data_faa50d53a2f9fcc2af01e5585ff68b64
#
_entry.id   faa50d53a2f9fcc2af01e5585ff68b64
#
_cell.length_a   1.000
_cell.length_b   1.000
_cell.length_c   1.000
_cell.angle_alpha   90.00
_cell.angle_beta   90.00
_cell.angle_gamma   90.00
#
_symmetry.space_group_name_H-M   'P 1'
#
loop_
_entity.id
_entity.type
_entity.pdbx_description
1 polymer ?
#
loop_
_entity_poly.entity_id
_entity_poly.type
_entity_poly.pdbx_seq_one_letter_code
_entity_poly.pdbx_strand_id
1 'polypeptide(L)'
;IVYSVLGALRVELAGQLGLIDKNEFKFLWVTEFPQFEWSDEEERFVAMHHPFTMPMDEDLDKLESDPGAVRAKAYDIVLNGTEIGGGSVRIHQADVQQRMFKALGLTEEVANEKFGFLLDAFKYGVPPHAGLAYGLDRLVMIMAKCDSIRDVIAFPKVKDASCLLT
;
A
#
# COMPACT_ATOMS: atom_id res chain seq x y z
N ILE A 1 4.38 -6.21 -14.97
CA ILE A 1 3.57 -6.29 -16.23
C ILE A 1 2.76 -7.59 -16.28
N VAL A 2 3.38 -8.79 -16.16
CA VAL A 2 2.67 -10.08 -16.33
C VAL A 2 1.49 -10.23 -15.38
N TYR A 3 1.69 -10.01 -14.09
CA TYR A 3 0.62 -10.16 -13.08
C TYR A 3 -0.51 -9.14 -13.25
N SER A 4 -0.19 -7.91 -13.63
CA SER A 4 -1.19 -6.87 -13.91
C SER A 4 -2.06 -7.24 -15.11
N VAL A 5 -1.45 -7.76 -16.18
CA VAL A 5 -2.18 -8.22 -17.38
C VAL A 5 -3.07 -9.42 -17.05
N LEU A 6 -2.55 -10.42 -16.33
CA LEU A 6 -3.33 -11.59 -15.93
C LEU A 6 -4.49 -11.20 -15.00
N GLY A 7 -4.27 -10.26 -14.09
CA GLY A 7 -5.32 -9.72 -13.21
C GLY A 7 -6.45 -9.05 -13.99
N ALA A 8 -6.08 -8.15 -14.93
CA ALA A 8 -7.06 -7.48 -15.80
C ALA A 8 -7.82 -8.47 -16.68
N LEU A 9 -7.12 -9.42 -17.32
CA LEU A 9 -7.72 -10.45 -18.15
C LEU A 9 -8.72 -11.32 -17.37
N ARG A 10 -8.37 -11.70 -16.13
CA ARG A 10 -9.29 -12.48 -15.27
C ARG A 10 -10.59 -11.74 -15.02
N VAL A 11 -10.55 -10.46 -14.70
CA VAL A 11 -11.75 -9.65 -14.44
C VAL A 11 -12.58 -9.48 -15.69
N GLU A 12 -11.94 -9.17 -16.82
CA GLU A 12 -12.60 -9.00 -18.11
C GLU A 12 -13.35 -10.28 -18.55
N LEU A 13 -12.66 -11.42 -18.52
CA LEU A 13 -13.27 -12.71 -18.88
C LEU A 13 -14.40 -13.11 -17.93
N ALA A 14 -14.23 -12.86 -16.62
CA ALA A 14 -15.29 -13.15 -15.66
C ALA A 14 -16.55 -12.30 -15.91
N GLY A 15 -16.39 -11.05 -16.32
CA GLY A 15 -17.48 -10.17 -16.73
C GLY A 15 -18.18 -10.67 -18.00
N GLN A 16 -17.42 -10.98 -19.06
CA GLN A 16 -17.97 -11.48 -20.33
C GLN A 16 -18.71 -12.81 -20.18
N LEU A 17 -18.22 -13.69 -19.31
CA LEU A 17 -18.84 -14.99 -19.04
C LEU A 17 -19.99 -14.94 -18.02
N GLY A 18 -20.32 -13.78 -17.46
CA GLY A 18 -21.37 -13.63 -16.45
C GLY A 18 -21.08 -14.33 -15.12
N LEU A 19 -19.81 -14.51 -14.77
CA LEU A 19 -19.39 -15.21 -13.55
C LEU A 19 -19.39 -14.31 -12.31
N ILE A 20 -19.60 -12.99 -12.49
CA ILE A 20 -19.59 -12.01 -11.39
C ILE A 20 -21.02 -11.81 -10.91
N ASP A 21 -21.38 -12.31 -9.73
CA ASP A 21 -22.65 -12.00 -9.08
C ASP A 21 -22.50 -10.71 -8.22
N LYS A 22 -23.13 -9.63 -8.69
CA LYS A 22 -23.14 -8.32 -8.01
C LYS A 22 -23.92 -8.33 -6.67
N ASN A 23 -24.62 -9.40 -6.32
CA ASN A 23 -25.35 -9.54 -5.05
C ASN A 23 -24.53 -10.25 -3.97
N GLU A 24 -23.42 -10.86 -4.33
CA GLU A 24 -22.51 -11.50 -3.40
C GLU A 24 -21.39 -10.54 -2.96
N PHE A 25 -20.97 -10.64 -1.71
CA PHE A 25 -19.81 -9.93 -1.15
C PHE A 25 -18.69 -10.93 -0.92
N LYS A 26 -17.68 -10.91 -1.78
CA LYS A 26 -16.52 -11.82 -1.72
C LYS A 26 -15.29 -11.04 -1.28
N PHE A 27 -14.78 -11.36 -0.09
CA PHE A 27 -13.57 -10.75 0.47
C PHE A 27 -12.35 -11.62 0.24
N LEU A 28 -11.21 -10.96 0.08
CA LEU A 28 -9.89 -11.60 0.15
C LEU A 28 -8.85 -10.64 0.74
N TRP A 29 -7.79 -11.22 1.29
CA TRP A 29 -6.59 -10.48 1.68
C TRP A 29 -5.51 -10.65 0.63
N VAL A 30 -4.83 -9.55 0.31
CA VAL A 30 -3.56 -9.56 -0.42
C VAL A 30 -2.48 -9.28 0.62
N THR A 31 -1.45 -10.12 0.67
CA THR A 31 -0.37 -10.04 1.66
C THR A 31 0.98 -10.26 1.00
N GLU A 32 2.05 -10.09 1.75
CA GLU A 32 3.43 -10.34 1.29
C GLU A 32 3.81 -9.51 0.06
N PHE A 33 3.41 -8.25 0.04
CA PHE A 33 3.83 -7.30 -1.00
C PHE A 33 5.35 -7.18 -1.04
N PRO A 34 5.95 -6.84 -2.19
CA PRO A 34 7.34 -6.40 -2.22
C PRO A 34 7.55 -5.21 -1.26
N GLN A 35 8.67 -5.21 -0.54
CA GLN A 35 9.04 -4.10 0.34
C GLN A 35 9.50 -2.89 -0.46
N PHE A 36 10.19 -3.17 -1.58
CA PHE A 36 10.77 -2.17 -2.46
C PHE A 36 10.33 -2.39 -3.90
N GLU A 37 10.34 -1.32 -4.68
CA GLU A 37 10.23 -1.36 -6.13
C GLU A 37 11.40 -0.59 -6.75
N TRP A 38 11.81 -1.01 -7.94
CA TRP A 38 12.84 -0.30 -8.68
C TRP A 38 12.24 0.91 -9.38
N SER A 39 12.81 2.08 -9.14
CA SER A 39 12.45 3.31 -9.84
C SER A 39 13.44 3.55 -10.97
N ASP A 40 12.97 3.50 -12.21
CA ASP A 40 13.78 3.83 -13.38
C ASP A 40 14.14 5.32 -13.45
N GLU A 41 13.31 6.19 -12.84
CA GLU A 41 13.54 7.63 -12.77
C GLU A 41 14.63 8.00 -11.77
N GLU A 42 14.61 7.33 -10.60
CA GLU A 42 15.58 7.59 -9.53
C GLU A 42 16.80 6.65 -9.58
N GLU A 43 16.79 5.66 -10.50
CA GLU A 43 17.82 4.63 -10.67
C GLU A 43 18.19 3.91 -9.35
N ARG A 44 17.16 3.68 -8.48
CA ARG A 44 17.34 3.05 -7.17
C ARG A 44 16.07 2.34 -6.72
N PHE A 45 16.20 1.54 -5.66
CA PHE A 45 15.05 1.02 -4.95
C PHE A 45 14.36 2.12 -4.13
N VAL A 46 13.05 2.20 -4.25
CA VAL A 46 12.15 3.04 -3.44
C VAL A 46 11.22 2.17 -2.63
N ALA A 47 10.67 2.71 -1.54
CA ALA A 47 9.69 1.96 -0.74
C ALA A 47 8.39 1.81 -1.55
N MET A 48 7.88 0.58 -1.70
CA MET A 48 6.63 0.32 -2.40
C MET A 48 5.43 0.98 -1.71
N HIS A 49 5.44 1.04 -0.37
CA HIS A 49 4.40 1.67 0.44
C HIS A 49 4.95 2.94 1.11
N HIS A 50 5.76 2.76 2.16
CA HIS A 50 6.44 3.85 2.86
C HIS A 50 7.59 3.29 3.72
N PRO A 51 8.57 4.14 4.13
CA PRO A 51 9.78 3.68 4.82
C PRO A 51 9.58 3.15 6.24
N PHE A 52 8.37 3.19 6.77
CA PHE A 52 8.04 2.67 8.11
C PHE A 52 7.31 1.32 8.09
N THR A 53 7.12 0.73 6.92
CA THR A 53 6.54 -0.62 6.77
C THR A 53 7.54 -1.66 7.22
N MET A 54 7.12 -2.56 8.11
CA MET A 54 7.98 -3.65 8.61
C MET A 54 8.20 -4.71 7.52
N PRO A 55 9.45 -5.07 7.22
CA PRO A 55 9.74 -6.25 6.40
C PRO A 55 9.31 -7.55 7.08
N MET A 56 9.14 -8.61 6.30
CA MET A 56 8.99 -9.95 6.86
C MET A 56 10.25 -10.32 7.66
N ASP A 57 10.09 -11.01 8.81
CA ASP A 57 11.19 -11.31 9.71
C ASP A 57 12.26 -12.18 9.04
N GLU A 58 11.83 -13.14 8.23
CA GLU A 58 12.72 -14.03 7.47
C GLU A 58 13.47 -13.36 6.32
N ASP A 59 13.08 -12.15 5.93
CA ASP A 59 13.71 -11.41 4.85
C ASP A 59 14.61 -10.26 5.36
N LEU A 60 14.70 -10.04 6.68
CA LEU A 60 15.50 -8.96 7.27
C LEU A 60 16.97 -8.98 6.84
N ASP A 61 17.57 -10.17 6.71
CA ASP A 61 18.98 -10.29 6.30
C ASP A 61 19.23 -9.89 4.84
N LYS A 62 18.18 -9.75 4.03
CA LYS A 62 18.26 -9.37 2.62
C LYS A 62 18.15 -7.85 2.40
N LEU A 63 17.81 -7.07 3.43
CA LEU A 63 17.51 -5.64 3.29
C LEU A 63 18.57 -4.87 2.51
N GLU A 64 19.84 -5.11 2.78
CA GLU A 64 20.96 -4.42 2.13
C GLU A 64 21.57 -5.22 0.98
N SER A 65 21.47 -6.55 1.01
CA SER A 65 22.12 -7.44 0.03
C SER A 65 21.27 -7.74 -1.20
N ASP A 66 19.95 -7.84 -1.03
CA ASP A 66 18.99 -8.14 -2.09
C ASP A 66 17.63 -7.48 -1.80
N PRO A 67 17.52 -6.15 -1.87
CA PRO A 67 16.29 -5.42 -1.58
C PRO A 67 15.08 -5.88 -2.41
N GLY A 68 15.34 -6.30 -3.66
CA GLY A 68 14.29 -6.77 -4.57
C GLY A 68 13.59 -8.06 -4.13
N ALA A 69 14.22 -8.85 -3.24
CA ALA A 69 13.65 -10.09 -2.71
C ALA A 69 13.00 -9.94 -1.34
N VAL A 70 12.95 -8.72 -0.79
CA VAL A 70 12.36 -8.44 0.53
C VAL A 70 10.87 -8.27 0.43
N ARG A 71 10.10 -9.01 1.22
CA ARG A 71 8.64 -8.87 1.34
C ARG A 71 8.28 -7.99 2.53
N ALA A 72 7.16 -7.29 2.41
CA ALA A 72 6.60 -6.41 3.41
C ALA A 72 5.52 -7.11 4.25
N LYS A 73 5.41 -6.76 5.52
CA LYS A 73 4.23 -7.04 6.36
C LYS A 73 3.13 -6.00 6.06
N ALA A 74 2.84 -5.82 4.77
CA ALA A 74 1.73 -5.01 4.26
C ALA A 74 0.58 -5.92 3.84
N TYR A 75 -0.63 -5.39 3.88
CA TYR A 75 -1.84 -6.12 3.57
C TYR A 75 -2.94 -5.19 3.06
N ASP A 76 -3.69 -5.67 2.06
CA ASP A 76 -4.88 -5.03 1.56
C ASP A 76 -6.07 -5.95 1.71
N ILE A 77 -7.22 -5.39 2.07
CA ILE A 77 -8.51 -6.06 2.01
C ILE A 77 -9.23 -5.67 0.72
N VAL A 78 -9.61 -6.66 -0.04
CA VAL A 78 -10.27 -6.51 -1.33
C VAL A 78 -11.68 -7.08 -1.25
N LEU A 79 -12.65 -6.34 -1.75
CA LEU A 79 -14.04 -6.74 -1.87
C LEU A 79 -14.47 -6.68 -3.34
N ASN A 80 -14.91 -7.81 -3.89
CA ASN A 80 -15.37 -7.93 -5.27
C ASN A 80 -14.40 -7.33 -6.30
N GLY A 81 -13.09 -7.53 -6.10
CA GLY A 81 -12.06 -7.01 -6.98
C GLY A 81 -11.65 -5.56 -6.74
N THR A 82 -12.28 -4.87 -5.78
CA THR A 82 -11.95 -3.50 -5.39
C THR A 82 -11.23 -3.51 -4.04
N GLU A 83 -10.04 -2.93 -3.98
CA GLU A 83 -9.36 -2.63 -2.72
C GLU A 83 -10.21 -1.66 -1.90
N ILE A 84 -10.66 -2.09 -0.74
CA ILE A 84 -11.49 -1.28 0.18
C ILE A 84 -10.73 -0.79 1.39
N GLY A 85 -9.51 -1.26 1.59
CA GLY A 85 -8.65 -0.80 2.67
C GLY A 85 -7.29 -1.48 2.62
N GLY A 86 -6.32 -0.83 3.22
CA GLY A 86 -4.97 -1.35 3.30
C GLY A 86 -4.22 -0.85 4.51
N GLY A 87 -3.14 -1.54 4.85
CA GLY A 87 -2.33 -1.21 5.99
C GLY A 87 -1.03 -2.00 6.06
N SER A 88 -0.32 -1.82 7.15
CA SER A 88 0.89 -2.58 7.41
C SER A 88 1.23 -2.66 8.90
N VAL A 89 2.00 -3.67 9.25
CA VAL A 89 2.77 -3.66 10.49
C VAL A 89 3.87 -2.62 10.36
N ARG A 90 4.11 -1.86 11.43
CA ARG A 90 5.09 -0.78 11.44
C ARG A 90 6.41 -1.22 12.07
N ILE A 91 7.50 -0.66 11.56
CA ILE A 91 8.81 -0.80 12.22
C ILE A 91 8.72 -0.09 13.58
N HIS A 92 9.09 -0.82 14.64
CA HIS A 92 9.16 -0.29 16.01
C HIS A 92 10.57 -0.43 16.62
N GLN A 93 11.47 -1.09 15.91
CA GLN A 93 12.87 -1.32 16.29
C GLN A 93 13.76 -0.30 15.59
N ALA A 94 14.54 0.46 16.35
CA ALA A 94 15.35 1.55 15.82
C ALA A 94 16.44 1.06 14.84
N ASP A 95 17.04 -0.08 15.12
CA ASP A 95 18.05 -0.72 14.26
C ASP A 95 17.46 -1.14 12.91
N VAL A 96 16.28 -1.77 12.89
CA VAL A 96 15.58 -2.12 11.66
C VAL A 96 15.21 -0.88 10.85
N GLN A 97 14.79 0.20 11.52
CA GLN A 97 14.47 1.46 10.85
C GLN A 97 15.70 2.10 10.19
N GLN A 98 16.84 2.07 10.86
CA GLN A 98 18.10 2.57 10.29
C GLN A 98 18.52 1.75 9.06
N ARG A 99 18.42 0.43 9.13
CA ARG A 99 18.70 -0.47 8.01
C ARG A 99 17.77 -0.22 6.83
N MET A 100 16.49 0.04 7.11
CA MET A 100 15.50 0.41 6.08
C MET A 100 15.89 1.72 5.38
N PHE A 101 16.25 2.76 6.11
CA PHE A 101 16.70 4.02 5.52
C PHE A 101 17.96 3.84 4.67
N LYS A 102 18.91 3.04 5.14
CA LYS A 102 20.12 2.71 4.39
C LYS A 102 19.78 1.97 3.07
N ALA A 103 18.88 0.99 3.11
CA ALA A 103 18.43 0.27 1.91
C ALA A 103 17.74 1.20 0.89
N LEU A 104 17.08 2.26 1.38
CA LEU A 104 16.47 3.32 0.56
C LEU A 104 17.46 4.40 0.10
N GLY A 105 18.74 4.29 0.45
CA GLY A 105 19.75 5.30 0.12
C GLY A 105 19.59 6.64 0.84
N LEU A 106 18.84 6.66 1.96
CA LEU A 106 18.68 7.85 2.78
C LEU A 106 19.86 7.96 3.75
N THR A 107 20.56 9.10 3.70
CA THR A 107 21.58 9.40 4.72
C THR A 107 20.93 9.75 6.06
N GLU A 108 21.69 9.67 7.14
CA GLU A 108 21.20 9.99 8.47
C GLU A 108 20.71 11.44 8.56
N GLU A 109 21.39 12.37 7.89
CA GLU A 109 21.01 13.78 7.84
C GLU A 109 19.65 13.96 7.16
N VAL A 110 19.44 13.33 5.99
CA VAL A 110 18.19 13.42 5.24
C VAL A 110 17.06 12.73 6.00
N ALA A 111 17.32 11.59 6.65
CA ALA A 111 16.35 10.92 7.48
C ALA A 111 15.92 11.78 8.69
N ASN A 112 16.87 12.44 9.35
CA ASN A 112 16.58 13.35 10.46
C ASN A 112 15.86 14.62 10.01
N GLU A 113 16.21 15.20 8.86
CA GLU A 113 15.50 16.35 8.31
C GLU A 113 14.02 16.05 8.05
N LYS A 114 13.73 14.88 7.42
CA LYS A 114 12.37 14.50 7.03
C LYS A 114 11.54 13.92 8.18
N PHE A 115 12.17 13.13 9.04
CA PHE A 115 11.49 12.27 10.01
C PHE A 115 12.00 12.44 11.45
N GLY A 116 12.86 13.41 11.72
CA GLY A 116 13.51 13.59 13.01
C GLY A 116 12.53 13.64 14.18
N PHE A 117 11.40 14.34 14.01
CA PHE A 117 10.34 14.40 15.03
C PHE A 117 9.79 13.03 15.43
N LEU A 118 9.66 12.12 14.46
CA LEU A 118 9.16 10.75 14.69
C LEU A 118 10.27 9.88 15.30
N LEU A 119 11.50 9.99 14.77
CA LEU A 119 12.66 9.26 15.28
C LEU A 119 12.98 9.64 16.74
N ASP A 120 12.83 10.92 17.07
CA ASP A 120 12.98 11.39 18.44
C ASP A 120 11.89 10.85 19.37
N ALA A 121 10.65 10.80 18.91
CA ALA A 121 9.57 10.18 19.67
C ALA A 121 9.83 8.68 19.93
N PHE A 122 10.44 7.98 18.97
CA PHE A 122 10.79 6.56 19.11
C PHE A 122 11.82 6.30 20.21
N LYS A 123 12.66 7.28 20.57
CA LYS A 123 13.62 7.15 21.67
C LYS A 123 12.97 6.96 23.05
N TYR A 124 11.70 7.37 23.18
CA TYR A 124 10.92 7.17 24.41
C TYR A 124 10.26 5.80 24.51
N GLY A 125 10.40 4.97 23.49
CA GLY A 125 9.82 3.63 23.37
C GLY A 125 8.66 3.59 22.41
N VAL A 126 8.65 2.56 21.54
CA VAL A 126 7.62 2.32 20.57
C VAL A 126 7.07 0.90 20.75
N PRO A 127 5.79 0.73 21.04
CA PRO A 127 5.21 -0.61 21.09
C PRO A 127 5.11 -1.19 19.68
N PRO A 128 5.10 -2.52 19.52
CA PRO A 128 4.67 -3.15 18.28
C PRO A 128 3.29 -2.63 17.91
N HIS A 129 3.14 -2.15 16.67
CA HIS A 129 1.87 -1.57 16.21
C HIS A 129 1.66 -1.84 14.74
N ALA A 130 0.42 -1.80 14.34
CA ALA A 130 -0.04 -1.94 12.97
C ALA A 130 -1.26 -1.02 12.75
N GLY A 131 -1.61 -0.80 11.52
CA GLY A 131 -2.77 0.02 11.18
C GLY A 131 -3.46 -0.47 9.92
N LEU A 132 -4.73 -0.12 9.80
CA LEU A 132 -5.55 -0.35 8.62
C LEU A 132 -6.43 0.88 8.39
N ALA A 133 -6.49 1.34 7.16
CA ALA A 133 -7.40 2.41 6.76
C ALA A 133 -8.37 1.89 5.69
N TYR A 134 -9.65 2.18 5.88
CA TYR A 134 -10.69 1.86 4.91
C TYR A 134 -10.98 3.06 4.00
N GLY A 135 -11.14 2.78 2.70
CA GLY A 135 -11.66 3.74 1.73
C GLY A 135 -13.18 3.85 1.87
N LEU A 136 -13.66 4.81 2.67
CA LEU A 136 -15.08 4.99 2.95
C LEU A 136 -15.90 5.14 1.66
N ASP A 137 -15.45 5.95 0.72
CA ASP A 137 -16.15 6.16 -0.55
C ASP A 137 -16.27 4.87 -1.38
N ARG A 138 -15.21 4.04 -1.41
CA ARG A 138 -15.24 2.75 -2.09
C ARG A 138 -16.22 1.79 -1.43
N LEU A 139 -16.26 1.76 -0.10
CA LEU A 139 -17.19 0.92 0.64
C LEU A 139 -18.65 1.35 0.37
N VAL A 140 -18.93 2.65 0.44
CA VAL A 140 -20.26 3.19 0.14
C VAL A 140 -20.66 2.92 -1.30
N MET A 141 -19.76 3.09 -2.27
CA MET A 141 -19.98 2.77 -3.68
C MET A 141 -20.43 1.31 -3.86
N ILE A 142 -19.72 0.37 -3.24
CA ILE A 142 -20.06 -1.06 -3.34
C ILE A 142 -21.41 -1.36 -2.67
N MET A 143 -21.67 -0.79 -1.48
CA MET A 143 -22.94 -0.98 -0.77
C MET A 143 -24.14 -0.40 -1.54
N ALA A 144 -23.94 0.75 -2.20
CA ALA A 144 -24.94 1.39 -3.04
C ALA A 144 -25.06 0.76 -4.45
N LYS A 145 -24.20 -0.22 -4.76
CA LYS A 145 -24.12 -0.88 -6.09
C LYS A 145 -23.86 0.11 -7.23
N CYS A 146 -23.10 1.18 -6.96
CA CYS A 146 -22.65 2.13 -7.96
C CYS A 146 -21.36 1.64 -8.62
N ASP A 147 -21.13 2.01 -9.87
CA ASP A 147 -19.92 1.65 -10.62
C ASP A 147 -18.79 2.67 -10.47
N SER A 148 -19.05 3.84 -9.86
CA SER A 148 -18.07 4.89 -9.65
C SER A 148 -18.21 5.55 -8.28
N ILE A 149 -17.08 5.86 -7.63
CA ILE A 149 -17.07 6.67 -6.38
C ILE A 149 -17.64 8.07 -6.59
N ARG A 150 -17.66 8.58 -7.82
CA ARG A 150 -18.26 9.90 -8.14
C ARG A 150 -19.77 9.94 -7.88
N ASP A 151 -20.42 8.78 -7.91
CA ASP A 151 -21.86 8.68 -7.67
C ASP A 151 -22.23 8.78 -6.20
N VAL A 152 -21.24 8.62 -5.29
CA VAL A 152 -21.43 8.64 -3.84
C VAL A 152 -20.70 9.81 -3.15
N ILE A 153 -19.96 10.62 -3.89
CA ILE A 153 -19.27 11.81 -3.39
C ILE A 153 -20.07 13.06 -3.81
N ALA A 154 -20.46 13.88 -2.83
CA ALA A 154 -21.29 15.07 -3.08
C ALA A 154 -20.61 16.10 -4.01
N PHE A 155 -19.30 16.25 -3.92
CA PHE A 155 -18.50 17.21 -4.72
C PHE A 155 -17.25 16.55 -5.30
N PRO A 156 -17.43 15.64 -6.29
CA PRO A 156 -16.29 14.92 -6.87
C PRO A 156 -15.32 15.88 -7.57
N LYS A 157 -14.03 15.66 -7.34
CA LYS A 157 -12.94 16.42 -7.95
C LYS A 157 -12.26 15.61 -9.04
N VAL A 158 -11.76 16.30 -10.06
CA VAL A 158 -10.85 15.70 -11.06
C VAL A 158 -9.39 15.87 -10.65
N LYS A 159 -8.46 15.30 -11.43
CA LYS A 159 -7.04 15.24 -11.08
C LYS A 159 -6.39 16.60 -10.79
N ASP A 160 -6.85 17.67 -11.44
CA ASP A 160 -6.41 19.07 -11.24
C ASP A 160 -7.16 19.78 -10.10
N ALA A 161 -7.92 19.04 -9.31
CA ALA A 161 -8.76 19.53 -8.21
C ALA A 161 -9.93 20.42 -8.63
N SER A 162 -10.22 20.57 -9.93
CA SER A 162 -11.41 21.27 -10.38
C SER A 162 -12.69 20.48 -10.07
N CYS A 163 -13.81 21.18 -9.96
CA CYS A 163 -15.12 20.58 -9.71
C CYS A 163 -15.81 20.28 -11.04
N LEU A 164 -16.45 19.12 -11.17
CA LEU A 164 -17.20 18.74 -12.38
C LEU A 164 -18.51 19.56 -12.54
N LEU A 165 -18.94 20.26 -11.48
CA LEU A 165 -20.22 20.97 -11.42
C LEU A 165 -20.06 22.50 -11.56
N THR A 166 -18.84 23.00 -11.71
CA THR A 166 -18.56 24.46 -11.83
C THR A 166 -17.66 24.75 -13.02
#